data_89441895407bcaec9ef964d67248972e
#
_entry.id   89441895407bcaec9ef964d67248972e
#
_cell.length_a   1.000
_cell.length_b   1.000
_cell.length_c   1.000
_cell.angle_alpha   90.00
_cell.angle_beta   90.00
_cell.angle_gamma   90.00
#
_symmetry.space_group_name_H-M   'P 1'
#
loop_
_entity.id
_entity.type
_entity.pdbx_description
1 polymer ?
#
loop_
_entity_poly.entity_id
_entity_poly.type
_entity_poly.pdbx_seq_one_letter_code
_entity_poly.pdbx_strand_id
1 'polypeptide(L)'
;MMAYKSAQGEVYKALRKQLLRDGIPVGETAGYPRIEIHSFTENAPTDKDGMVRTLSCIVESMSVKSYGDAVTMNEGNLERLLEEGWGIDKGFTILGITPDQLTELTETLETQEILYRQLQRINVLIWQN
;
A
#
# COMPACT_ATOMS: atom_id res chain seq x y z
N MET A 1 -26.02 3.90 -17.38
CA MET A 1 -25.47 3.77 -16.03
C MET A 1 -24.31 2.80 -16.05
N MET A 2 -23.18 3.21 -15.49
CA MET A 2 -22.00 2.35 -15.41
C MET A 2 -22.13 1.37 -14.24
N ALA A 3 -21.79 0.11 -14.48
CA ALA A 3 -21.78 -0.89 -13.42
C ALA A 3 -20.63 -0.64 -12.45
N TYR A 4 -20.91 -0.82 -11.17
CA TYR A 4 -19.88 -0.77 -10.15
C TYR A 4 -18.89 -1.92 -10.33
N LYS A 5 -17.60 -1.61 -10.26
CA LYS A 5 -16.53 -2.60 -10.29
C LYS A 5 -15.60 -2.36 -9.12
N SER A 6 -15.20 -3.41 -8.41
CA SER A 6 -14.20 -3.31 -7.37
C SER A 6 -12.84 -2.92 -7.98
N ALA A 7 -12.18 -1.98 -7.35
CA ALA A 7 -10.87 -1.51 -7.77
C ALA A 7 -9.72 -2.20 -7.03
N GLN A 8 -10.02 -3.02 -6.03
CA GLN A 8 -9.00 -3.57 -5.14
C GLN A 8 -7.87 -4.28 -5.88
N GLY A 9 -8.20 -5.16 -6.81
CA GLY A 9 -7.19 -5.93 -7.55
C GLY A 9 -6.27 -5.05 -8.39
N GLU A 10 -6.84 -4.08 -9.10
CA GLU A 10 -6.06 -3.18 -9.96
C GLU A 10 -5.21 -2.21 -9.13
N VAL A 11 -5.73 -1.72 -8.02
CA VAL A 11 -4.96 -0.87 -7.10
C VAL A 11 -3.81 -1.66 -6.48
N TYR A 12 -4.06 -2.89 -6.04
CA TYR A 12 -3.01 -3.74 -5.49
C TYR A 12 -1.85 -3.94 -6.49
N LYS A 13 -2.18 -4.25 -7.74
CA LYS A 13 -1.16 -4.43 -8.79
C LYS A 13 -0.35 -3.16 -9.03
N ALA A 14 -1.02 -2.02 -9.09
CA ALA A 14 -0.37 -0.74 -9.33
C ALA A 14 0.55 -0.35 -8.16
N LEU A 15 0.08 -0.52 -6.93
CA LEU A 15 0.89 -0.25 -5.74
C LEU A 15 2.12 -1.16 -5.70
N ARG A 16 1.92 -2.45 -5.95
CA ARG A 16 3.02 -3.41 -5.95
C ARG A 16 4.10 -3.03 -6.96
N LYS A 17 3.68 -2.67 -8.16
CA LYS A 17 4.60 -2.25 -9.23
C LYS A 17 5.36 -0.98 -8.85
N GLN A 18 4.68 0.00 -8.27
CA GLN A 18 5.29 1.27 -7.87
C GLN A 18 6.27 1.11 -6.72
N LEU A 19 6.04 0.14 -5.83
CA LEU A 19 6.88 -0.09 -4.65
C LEU A 19 8.05 -1.05 -4.90
N LEU A 20 8.06 -1.76 -6.03
CA LEU A 20 9.14 -2.69 -6.35
C LEU A 20 10.49 -1.96 -6.45
N ARG A 21 11.49 -2.52 -5.78
CA ARG A 21 12.86 -2.03 -5.83
C ARG A 21 13.82 -3.15 -5.44
N ASP A 22 15.09 -2.98 -5.78
CA ASP A 22 16.10 -3.99 -5.51
C ASP A 22 16.28 -4.23 -4.00
N GLY A 23 16.37 -5.50 -3.61
CA GLY A 23 16.65 -5.91 -2.25
C GLY A 23 15.46 -5.93 -1.32
N ILE A 24 14.29 -5.44 -1.74
CA ILE A 24 13.09 -5.42 -0.91
C ILE A 24 11.92 -5.98 -1.72
N PRO A 25 11.57 -7.26 -1.54
CA PRO A 25 10.42 -7.82 -2.23
C PRO A 25 9.10 -7.25 -1.72
N VAL A 26 8.12 -7.17 -2.63
CA VAL A 26 6.76 -6.73 -2.32
C VAL A 26 5.82 -7.90 -2.55
N GLY A 27 5.04 -8.23 -1.54
CA GLY A 27 4.08 -9.33 -1.58
C GLY A 27 4.44 -10.43 -0.60
N GLU A 28 3.72 -11.54 -0.72
CA GLU A 28 3.94 -12.70 0.16
C GLU A 28 5.20 -13.43 -0.25
N THR A 29 6.26 -13.26 0.51
CA THR A 29 7.52 -13.96 0.33
C THR A 29 8.04 -14.43 1.67
N ALA A 30 8.93 -15.41 1.66
CA ALA A 30 9.62 -15.81 2.87
C ALA A 30 10.77 -14.85 3.16
N GLY A 31 10.97 -14.54 4.44
CA GLY A 31 12.11 -13.76 4.88
C GLY A 31 11.91 -12.26 4.89
N TYR A 32 12.95 -11.56 5.33
CA TYR A 32 12.96 -10.12 5.54
C TYR A 32 14.26 -9.53 4.96
N PRO A 33 14.28 -8.25 4.58
CA PRO A 33 13.17 -7.29 4.64
C PRO A 33 12.11 -7.58 3.58
N ARG A 34 10.91 -7.12 3.82
CA ARG A 34 9.84 -7.21 2.82
C ARG A 34 8.76 -6.16 3.04
N ILE A 35 7.97 -5.94 1.99
CA ILE A 35 6.81 -5.05 2.02
C ILE A 35 5.58 -5.89 1.73
N GLU A 36 4.53 -5.71 2.49
CA GLU A 36 3.22 -6.31 2.21
C GLU A 36 2.16 -5.22 2.09
N ILE A 37 1.24 -5.42 1.14
CA ILE A 37 0.10 -4.53 0.92
C ILE A 37 -1.14 -5.33 1.27
N HIS A 38 -1.89 -4.87 2.27
CA HIS A 38 -3.02 -5.63 2.78
C HIS A 38 -4.08 -4.76 3.45
N SER A 39 -5.11 -5.39 3.99
CA SER A 39 -6.17 -4.73 4.77
C SER A 39 -6.90 -3.66 3.97
N PHE A 40 -7.33 -4.05 2.77
CA PHE A 40 -8.07 -3.17 1.89
C PHE A 40 -9.48 -2.92 2.40
N THR A 41 -9.90 -1.67 2.34
CA THR A 41 -11.28 -1.25 2.55
C THR A 41 -11.66 -0.35 1.39
N GLU A 42 -12.70 -0.74 0.67
CA GLU A 42 -13.19 0.03 -0.46
C GLU A 42 -14.56 0.59 -0.11
N ASN A 43 -14.66 1.91 0.00
CA ASN A 43 -15.92 2.57 0.31
C ASN A 43 -16.82 2.61 -0.92
N ALA A 44 -18.11 2.42 -0.70
CA ALA A 44 -19.07 2.56 -1.78
C ALA A 44 -19.00 3.98 -2.36
N PRO A 45 -19.21 4.14 -3.68
CA PRO A 45 -19.22 5.45 -4.30
C PRO A 45 -20.25 6.37 -3.63
N THR A 46 -19.85 7.62 -3.39
CA THR A 46 -20.71 8.62 -2.76
C THR A 46 -21.31 9.59 -3.77
N ASP A 47 -20.75 9.64 -4.96
CA ASP A 47 -21.26 10.48 -6.02
C ASP A 47 -22.40 9.77 -6.77
N LYS A 48 -23.24 10.57 -7.43
CA LYS A 48 -24.44 10.10 -8.12
C LYS A 48 -24.14 9.05 -9.19
N ASP A 49 -23.01 9.20 -9.89
CA ASP A 49 -22.63 8.34 -11.00
C ASP A 49 -21.78 7.13 -10.61
N GLY A 50 -21.39 7.04 -9.34
CA GLY A 50 -20.57 5.95 -8.85
C GLY A 50 -19.13 5.96 -9.35
N MET A 51 -18.63 7.11 -9.76
CA MET A 51 -17.33 7.23 -10.42
C MET A 51 -16.17 7.43 -9.44
N VAL A 52 -16.39 8.16 -8.37
CA VAL A 52 -15.34 8.52 -7.42
C VAL A 52 -15.51 7.74 -6.13
N ARG A 53 -14.44 7.16 -5.64
CA ARG A 53 -14.46 6.44 -4.37
C ARG A 53 -13.09 6.49 -3.71
N THR A 54 -13.07 6.21 -2.41
CA THR A 54 -11.84 6.07 -1.64
C THR A 54 -11.61 4.61 -1.33
N LEU A 55 -10.39 4.15 -1.58
CA LEU A 55 -9.94 2.84 -1.19
C LEU A 55 -8.78 3.03 -0.22
N SER A 56 -8.83 2.37 0.94
CA SER A 56 -7.73 2.42 1.90
C SER A 56 -7.08 1.07 2.03
N CYS A 57 -5.80 1.08 2.35
CA CYS A 57 -5.07 -0.15 2.63
C CYS A 57 -3.86 0.16 3.52
N ILE A 58 -3.18 -0.90 3.93
CA ILE A 58 -1.94 -0.78 4.70
C ILE A 58 -0.78 -1.21 3.82
N VAL A 59 0.24 -0.37 3.76
CA VAL A 59 1.54 -0.70 3.20
C VAL A 59 2.45 -0.96 4.38
N GLU A 60 2.80 -2.23 4.58
CA GLU A 60 3.56 -2.65 5.75
C GLU A 60 5.01 -2.91 5.38
N SER A 61 5.93 -2.26 6.12
CA SER A 61 7.37 -2.48 5.98
C SER A 61 7.86 -3.32 7.14
N MET A 62 8.60 -4.39 6.85
CA MET A 62 9.07 -5.35 7.84
C MET A 62 10.56 -5.56 7.73
N SER A 63 11.28 -5.42 8.84
CA SER A 63 12.73 -5.63 8.91
C SER A 63 13.10 -6.29 10.22
N VAL A 64 14.07 -7.22 10.15
CA VAL A 64 14.72 -7.80 11.34
C VAL A 64 16.06 -7.14 11.63
N LYS A 65 16.50 -6.21 10.79
CA LYS A 65 17.79 -5.53 10.91
C LYS A 65 17.79 -4.51 12.03
N SER A 66 16.82 -3.57 11.99
CA SER A 66 16.69 -2.54 13.00
C SER A 66 15.38 -1.79 12.86
N TYR A 67 14.99 -1.10 13.92
CA TYR A 67 13.87 -0.17 13.89
C TYR A 67 14.07 0.89 12.81
N GLY A 68 15.26 1.49 12.76
CA GLY A 68 15.58 2.53 11.78
C GLY A 68 15.49 2.03 10.33
N ASP A 69 15.83 0.76 10.09
CA ASP A 69 15.70 0.18 8.76
C ASP A 69 14.22 0.11 8.34
N ALA A 70 13.34 -0.34 9.24
CA ALA A 70 11.90 -0.38 8.96
C ALA A 70 11.34 1.01 8.71
N VAL A 71 11.75 2.01 9.51
CA VAL A 71 11.33 3.40 9.33
C VAL A 71 11.78 3.93 7.97
N THR A 72 13.03 3.68 7.60
CA THR A 72 13.57 4.10 6.30
C THR A 72 12.83 3.45 5.14
N MET A 73 12.45 2.18 5.27
CA MET A 73 11.64 1.49 4.28
C MET A 73 10.30 2.19 4.11
N ASN A 74 9.63 2.53 5.21
CA ASN A 74 8.34 3.22 5.16
C ASN A 74 8.45 4.59 4.49
N GLU A 75 9.48 5.35 4.83
CA GLU A 75 9.73 6.66 4.21
C GLU A 75 9.95 6.52 2.71
N GLY A 76 10.72 5.53 2.29
CA GLY A 76 10.94 5.23 0.88
C GLY A 76 9.67 4.83 0.15
N ASN A 77 8.79 4.07 0.81
CA ASN A 77 7.50 3.71 0.25
C ASN A 77 6.64 4.96 0.01
N LEU A 78 6.55 5.84 1.01
CA LEU A 78 5.76 7.06 0.88
C LEU A 78 6.30 7.95 -0.23
N GLU A 79 7.62 8.09 -0.33
CA GLU A 79 8.25 8.86 -1.39
C GLU A 79 7.85 8.33 -2.77
N ARG A 80 7.89 7.02 -2.97
CA ARG A 80 7.49 6.39 -4.23
C ARG A 80 6.01 6.53 -4.53
N LEU A 81 5.15 6.41 -3.52
CA LEU A 81 3.71 6.53 -3.69
C LEU A 81 3.28 7.95 -4.03
N LEU A 82 4.02 8.94 -3.55
CA LEU A 82 3.72 10.35 -3.80
C LEU A 82 4.41 10.91 -5.04
N GLU A 83 5.18 10.10 -5.77
CA GLU A 83 5.73 10.49 -7.06
C GLU A 83 4.62 10.71 -8.08
N GLU A 84 4.86 11.59 -9.05
CA GLU A 84 3.94 11.81 -10.16
C GLU A 84 4.24 10.83 -11.30
N GLY A 85 3.26 10.63 -12.18
CA GLY A 85 3.46 9.93 -13.45
C GLY A 85 3.24 8.43 -13.43
N TRP A 86 2.78 7.86 -12.31
CA TRP A 86 2.39 6.46 -12.28
C TRP A 86 0.89 6.34 -12.00
N GLY A 87 0.33 5.17 -12.28
CA GLY A 87 -1.09 4.96 -12.06
C GLY A 87 -1.52 3.52 -12.31
N ILE A 88 -2.83 3.33 -12.43
CA ILE A 88 -3.46 2.05 -12.68
C ILE A 88 -3.51 1.81 -14.18
N ASP A 89 -3.18 0.59 -14.61
CA ASP A 89 -3.08 0.26 -16.03
C ASP A 89 -4.42 0.30 -16.75
N LYS A 90 -5.52 -0.10 -16.13
CA LYS A 90 -6.83 -0.12 -16.78
C LYS A 90 -7.99 0.04 -15.81
N GLY A 91 -9.04 0.64 -16.32
CA GLY A 91 -10.34 0.72 -15.65
C GLY A 91 -10.49 1.81 -14.63
N PHE A 92 -9.41 2.33 -14.11
CA PHE A 92 -9.42 3.31 -13.02
C PHE A 92 -8.29 4.32 -13.17
N THR A 93 -8.52 5.49 -12.61
CA THR A 93 -7.50 6.55 -12.55
C THR A 93 -7.28 6.94 -11.09
N ILE A 94 -6.04 7.03 -10.67
CA ILE A 94 -5.72 7.53 -9.33
C ILE A 94 -5.80 9.05 -9.36
N LEU A 95 -6.66 9.61 -8.51
CA LEU A 95 -6.82 11.05 -8.36
C LEU A 95 -5.90 11.61 -7.28
N GLY A 96 -5.52 10.79 -6.32
CA GLY A 96 -4.61 11.19 -5.27
C GLY A 96 -4.36 10.08 -4.27
N ILE A 97 -3.24 10.18 -3.58
CA ILE A 97 -2.88 9.29 -2.48
C ILE A 97 -2.54 10.15 -1.28
N THR A 98 -3.14 9.82 -0.15
CA THR A 98 -2.93 10.54 1.10
C THR A 98 -2.47 9.58 2.18
N PRO A 99 -1.29 9.81 2.79
CA PRO A 99 -0.90 9.05 3.98
C PRO A 99 -1.88 9.31 5.12
N ASP A 100 -2.17 8.28 5.87
CA ASP A 100 -3.04 8.33 7.03
C ASP A 100 -2.27 7.81 8.24
N GLN A 101 -2.89 7.06 9.11
CA GLN A 101 -2.32 6.60 10.35
C GLN A 101 -1.12 5.65 10.12
N LEU A 102 -0.06 5.84 10.91
CA LEU A 102 1.07 4.93 11.01
C LEU A 102 1.02 4.23 12.36
N THR A 103 1.06 2.89 12.33
CA THR A 103 1.12 2.07 13.54
C THR A 103 2.45 1.31 13.53
N GLU A 104 3.16 1.36 14.64
CA GLU A 104 4.44 0.65 14.79
C GLU A 104 4.24 -0.54 15.72
N LEU A 105 4.74 -1.71 15.29
CA LEU A 105 4.67 -2.93 16.08
C LEU A 105 6.03 -3.63 16.07
N THR A 106 6.29 -4.37 17.15
CA THR A 106 7.44 -5.27 17.20
C THR A 106 6.95 -6.65 17.64
N GLU A 107 7.61 -7.69 17.15
CA GLU A 107 7.36 -9.04 17.62
C GLU A 107 8.67 -9.83 17.67
N THR A 108 8.73 -10.80 18.59
CA THR A 108 9.87 -11.72 18.67
C THR A 108 9.53 -12.94 17.86
N LEU A 109 10.36 -13.24 16.87
CA LEU A 109 10.18 -14.40 16.01
C LEU A 109 10.68 -15.68 16.70
N GLU A 110 10.35 -16.85 16.15
CA GLU A 110 10.83 -18.13 16.67
C GLU A 110 12.36 -18.23 16.65
N THR A 111 13.00 -17.52 15.72
CA THR A 111 14.46 -17.42 15.64
C THR A 111 15.09 -16.56 16.72
N GLN A 112 14.30 -15.95 17.60
CA GLN A 112 14.70 -14.96 18.62
C GLN A 112 15.02 -13.58 18.03
N GLU A 113 14.94 -13.41 16.73
CA GLU A 113 15.09 -12.10 16.12
C GLU A 113 13.88 -11.22 16.44
N ILE A 114 14.12 -9.91 16.50
CA ILE A 114 13.03 -8.94 16.65
C ILE A 114 12.62 -8.47 15.27
N LEU A 115 11.33 -8.58 14.97
CA LEU A 115 10.75 -8.06 13.74
C LEU A 115 10.17 -6.67 14.02
N TYR A 116 10.65 -5.67 13.28
CA TYR A 116 10.15 -4.30 13.36
C TYR A 116 9.17 -4.09 12.21
N ARG A 117 7.96 -3.64 12.54
CA ARG A 117 6.85 -3.51 11.59
C ARG A 117 6.34 -2.08 11.58
N GLN A 118 6.26 -1.50 10.39
CA GLN A 118 5.69 -0.17 10.15
C GLN A 118 4.44 -0.36 9.30
N LEU A 119 3.28 -0.14 9.90
CA LEU A 119 1.99 -0.34 9.23
C LEU A 119 1.44 1.03 8.83
N GLN A 120 1.70 1.41 7.59
CA GLN A 120 1.28 2.71 7.06
C GLN A 120 -0.04 2.58 6.33
N ARG A 121 -1.08 3.19 6.90
CA ARG A 121 -2.36 3.29 6.20
C ARG A 121 -2.27 4.41 5.18
N ILE A 122 -2.79 4.14 3.99
CA ILE A 122 -2.94 5.14 2.93
C ILE A 122 -4.37 5.15 2.42
N ASN A 123 -4.79 6.30 1.91
CA ASN A 123 -6.08 6.46 1.25
C ASN A 123 -5.81 6.78 -0.22
N VAL A 124 -6.45 6.00 -1.09
CA VAL A 124 -6.31 6.16 -2.54
C VAL A 124 -7.66 6.65 -3.07
N LEU A 125 -7.69 7.86 -3.57
CA LEU A 125 -8.86 8.41 -4.22
C LEU A 125 -8.81 8.02 -5.69
N ILE A 126 -9.86 7.35 -6.17
CA ILE A 126 -9.88 6.79 -7.52
C ILE A 126 -11.13 7.19 -8.28
N TRP A 127 -10.99 7.23 -9.59
CA TRP A 127 -12.05 7.46 -10.55
C TRP A 127 -12.21 6.18 -11.38
N GLN A 128 -13.44 5.68 -11.50
CA GLN A 128 -13.74 4.55 -12.39
C GLN A 128 -13.98 5.08 -13.80
N ASN A 129 -13.16 4.66 -14.73
CA ASN A 129 -13.24 5.08 -16.12
C ASN A 129 -14.46 4.48 -16.84
#